data_78677d8d28415d745f7e5f92852753bc
#
_entry.id   78677d8d28415d745f7e5f92852753bc
#
_cell.length_a   1.000
_cell.length_b   1.000
_cell.length_c   1.000
_cell.angle_alpha   90.00
_cell.angle_beta   90.00
_cell.angle_gamma   90.00
#
_symmetry.space_group_name_H-M   'P 1'
#
loop_
_entity.id
_entity.type
_entity.pdbx_description
1 polymer ?
#
loop_
_entity_poly.entity_id
_entity_poly.type
_entity_poly.pdbx_seq_one_letter_code
_entity_poly.pdbx_strand_id
1 'polypeptide(L)'
;MKKRLETKLFSNGAEFLVMSKLLLSNIQTYKAYMNFEGYDLVCVNPNGNLSAKIQVKSKNFKNDISFYLNKDDKAKSDFYVFAQTNSIKKVGDEYILIPDSELEPLLYVMDMKTVNKHKRIDKKGTPWISLSKKASLILMIT
;
A
#
# COMPACT_ATOMS: atom_id res chain seq x y z
N MET A 1 2.59 2.38 -30.74
CA MET A 1 2.62 3.23 -29.53
C MET A 1 2.26 2.36 -28.32
N LYS A 2 3.21 2.17 -27.40
CA LYS A 2 2.94 1.38 -26.18
C LYS A 2 1.96 2.17 -25.32
N LYS A 3 0.77 1.63 -25.08
CA LYS A 3 -0.21 2.25 -24.19
C LYS A 3 0.33 2.23 -22.76
N ARG A 4 0.68 3.40 -22.23
CA ARG A 4 1.12 3.53 -20.85
C ARG A 4 -0.06 3.25 -19.92
N LEU A 5 0.10 2.29 -19.02
CA LEU A 5 -0.92 2.02 -18.01
C LEU A 5 -0.98 3.18 -17.01
N GLU A 6 -2.19 3.58 -16.67
CA GLU A 6 -2.43 4.71 -15.78
C GLU A 6 -2.15 4.30 -14.31
N THR A 7 -0.95 4.67 -13.84
CA THR A 7 -0.53 4.34 -12.47
C THR A 7 -1.44 4.93 -11.39
N LYS A 8 -2.05 6.09 -11.70
CA LYS A 8 -2.99 6.75 -10.78
C LYS A 8 -4.26 5.93 -10.55
N LEU A 9 -4.77 5.28 -11.60
CA LEU A 9 -5.93 4.39 -11.47
C LEU A 9 -5.62 3.22 -10.54
N PHE A 10 -4.46 2.60 -10.71
CA PHE A 10 -4.02 1.51 -9.84
C PHE A 10 -3.83 1.95 -8.39
N SER A 11 -3.24 3.13 -8.17
CA SER A 11 -3.08 3.68 -6.82
C SER A 11 -4.42 3.93 -6.15
N ASN A 12 -5.37 4.53 -6.86
CA ASN A 12 -6.73 4.75 -6.34
C ASN A 12 -7.42 3.42 -6.05
N GLY A 13 -7.30 2.44 -6.95
CA GLY A 13 -7.85 1.11 -6.77
C GLY A 13 -7.28 0.42 -5.53
N ALA A 14 -5.99 0.54 -5.29
CA ALA A 14 -5.34 -0.02 -4.11
C ALA A 14 -5.85 0.63 -2.82
N GLU A 15 -6.06 1.94 -2.78
CA GLU A 15 -6.63 2.63 -1.63
C GLU A 15 -8.05 2.13 -1.32
N PHE A 16 -8.91 2.00 -2.34
CA PHE A 16 -10.26 1.46 -2.19
C PHE A 16 -10.25 -0.01 -1.77
N LEU A 17 -9.31 -0.80 -2.27
CA LEU A 17 -9.15 -2.20 -1.87
C LEU A 17 -8.83 -2.30 -0.37
N VAL A 18 -7.88 -1.51 0.12
CA VAL A 18 -7.51 -1.46 1.53
C VAL A 18 -8.71 -1.02 2.37
N MET A 19 -9.39 0.05 1.96
CA MET A 19 -10.59 0.56 2.63
C MET A 19 -11.67 -0.52 2.72
N SER A 20 -11.94 -1.22 1.62
CA SER A 20 -12.91 -2.32 1.57
C SER A 20 -12.58 -3.43 2.56
N LYS A 21 -11.32 -3.85 2.61
CA LYS A 21 -10.87 -4.90 3.53
C LYS A 21 -11.01 -4.49 5.00
N LEU A 22 -10.69 -3.25 5.33
CA LEU A 22 -10.85 -2.72 6.69
C LEU A 22 -12.33 -2.67 7.09
N LEU A 23 -13.20 -2.18 6.22
CA LEU A 23 -14.64 -2.13 6.46
C LEU A 23 -15.24 -3.54 6.64
N LEU A 24 -14.84 -4.49 5.80
CA LEU A 24 -15.28 -5.88 5.91
C LEU A 24 -14.74 -6.57 7.16
N SER A 25 -13.69 -6.05 7.76
CA SER A 25 -13.16 -6.47 9.04
C SER A 25 -13.80 -5.75 10.23
N ASN A 26 -14.89 -5.04 9.98
CA ASN A 26 -15.63 -4.24 10.97
C ASN A 26 -14.82 -3.08 11.57
N ILE A 27 -13.89 -2.54 10.80
CA ILE A 27 -13.11 -1.36 11.18
C ILE A 27 -13.65 -0.16 10.41
N GLN A 28 -14.24 0.80 11.12
CA GLN A 28 -14.77 2.00 10.51
C GLN A 28 -13.64 2.81 9.87
N THR A 29 -13.75 3.06 8.57
CA THR A 29 -12.66 3.63 7.77
C THR A 29 -13.23 4.73 6.87
N TYR A 30 -12.51 5.84 6.80
CA TYR A 30 -12.82 6.99 5.96
C TYR A 30 -11.66 7.28 5.01
N LYS A 31 -11.99 7.71 3.80
CA LYS A 31 -11.00 8.14 2.82
C LYS A 31 -10.69 9.64 3.02
N ALA A 32 -9.41 9.99 3.00
CA ALA A 32 -8.97 11.38 2.95
C ALA A 32 -9.04 11.86 1.50
N TYR A 33 -10.07 12.64 1.16
CA TYR A 33 -10.28 13.16 -0.20
C TYR A 33 -9.46 14.40 -0.55
N MET A 34 -9.07 15.15 0.44
CA MET A 34 -8.16 16.27 0.25
C MET A 34 -6.71 15.77 0.35
N ASN A 35 -5.81 16.39 -0.40
CA ASN A 35 -4.39 16.07 -0.34
C ASN A 35 -3.80 16.47 1.02
N PHE A 36 -4.28 15.82 2.08
CA PHE A 36 -3.59 15.89 3.36
C PHE A 36 -2.28 15.12 3.23
N GLU A 37 -1.22 15.81 3.54
CA GLU A 37 0.10 15.20 3.47
C GLU A 37 0.21 14.04 4.45
N GLY A 38 0.59 12.88 3.93
CA GLY A 38 1.08 11.79 4.72
C GLY A 38 0.09 10.71 5.13
N TYR A 39 -1.19 10.77 4.71
CA TYR A 39 -2.11 9.65 4.88
C TYR A 39 -3.25 9.66 3.86
N ASP A 40 -3.76 8.47 3.56
CA ASP A 40 -4.81 8.24 2.56
C ASP A 40 -6.15 7.85 3.22
N LEU A 41 -6.09 7.18 4.36
CA LEU A 41 -7.25 6.66 5.08
C LEU A 41 -7.14 6.99 6.56
N VAL A 42 -8.31 7.09 7.21
CA VAL A 42 -8.42 7.20 8.67
C VAL A 42 -9.33 6.09 9.18
N CYS A 43 -8.82 5.31 10.11
CA CYS A 43 -9.60 4.29 10.82
C CYS A 43 -10.00 4.80 12.19
N VAL A 44 -11.19 4.40 12.64
CA VAL A 44 -11.71 4.73 13.96
C VAL A 44 -12.09 3.46 14.67
N ASN A 45 -11.73 3.32 15.93
CA ASN A 45 -12.13 2.16 16.71
C ASN A 45 -13.66 2.15 16.98
N PRO A 46 -14.27 0.99 17.34
CA PRO A 46 -15.73 0.91 17.53
C PRO A 46 -16.29 1.90 18.53
N ASN A 47 -15.51 2.31 19.54
CA ASN A 47 -15.93 3.29 20.53
C ASN A 47 -15.77 4.74 20.08
N GLY A 48 -15.15 4.98 18.92
CA GLY A 48 -14.98 6.31 18.33
C GLY A 48 -13.96 7.23 19.02
N ASN A 49 -13.23 6.74 20.01
CA ASN A 49 -12.32 7.57 20.81
C ASN A 49 -10.84 7.47 20.35
N LEU A 50 -10.50 6.51 19.52
CA LEU A 50 -9.16 6.37 18.94
C LEU A 50 -9.23 6.31 17.42
N SER A 51 -8.31 7.00 16.77
CA SER A 51 -8.18 6.97 15.32
C SER A 51 -6.75 6.65 14.93
N ALA A 52 -6.60 6.02 13.75
CA ALA A 52 -5.31 5.73 13.15
C ALA A 52 -5.28 6.23 11.72
N LYS A 53 -4.18 6.87 11.34
CA LYS A 53 -3.92 7.37 10.00
C LYS A 53 -3.13 6.34 9.21
N ILE A 54 -3.58 6.03 8.01
CA ILE A 54 -2.99 4.99 7.17
C ILE A 54 -2.52 5.59 5.85
N GLN A 55 -1.27 5.30 5.50
CA GLN A 55 -0.71 5.55 4.18
C GLN A 55 -0.73 4.25 3.39
N VAL A 56 -1.28 4.27 2.18
CA VAL A 56 -1.29 3.12 1.29
C VAL A 56 -0.19 3.28 0.25
N LYS A 57 0.60 2.24 0.07
CA LYS A 57 1.58 2.14 -1.02
C LYS A 57 1.26 0.88 -1.82
N SER A 58 1.28 0.99 -3.13
CA SER A 58 0.92 -0.13 -4.00
C SER A 58 2.02 -0.49 -4.98
N LYS A 59 2.09 -1.76 -5.31
CA LYS A 59 2.85 -2.36 -6.41
C LYS A 59 1.91 -3.24 -7.23
N ASN A 60 1.95 -3.04 -8.54
CA ASN A 60 1.01 -3.70 -9.43
C ASN A 60 1.57 -4.95 -10.09
N PHE A 61 2.91 -5.03 -10.19
CA PHE A 61 3.57 -6.18 -10.77
C PHE A 61 3.49 -7.40 -9.88
N LYS A 62 3.18 -8.53 -10.50
CA LYS A 62 3.14 -9.82 -9.81
C LYS A 62 4.49 -10.09 -9.13
N ASN A 63 4.42 -10.47 -7.85
CA ASN A 63 5.57 -10.81 -7.01
C ASN A 63 6.57 -9.68 -6.72
N ASP A 64 6.25 -8.43 -7.06
CA ASP A 64 7.09 -7.30 -6.66
C ASP A 64 6.74 -6.88 -5.22
N ILE A 65 7.70 -7.05 -4.32
CA ILE A 65 7.57 -6.79 -2.89
C ILE A 65 8.37 -5.58 -2.41
N SER A 66 8.89 -4.78 -3.33
CA SER A 66 9.63 -3.56 -3.01
C SER A 66 8.74 -2.34 -3.15
N PHE A 67 8.73 -1.47 -2.15
CA PHE A 67 7.89 -0.27 -2.13
C PHE A 67 8.72 0.97 -1.84
N TYR A 68 8.52 2.01 -2.63
CA TYR A 68 9.08 3.33 -2.32
C TYR A 68 8.20 4.04 -1.29
N LEU A 69 8.86 4.74 -0.37
CA LEU A 69 8.22 5.53 0.67
C LEU A 69 8.32 7.02 0.32
N ASN A 70 7.59 7.86 1.05
CA ASN A 70 7.64 9.29 0.85
C ASN A 70 8.95 9.87 1.40
N LYS A 71 9.61 10.75 0.63
CA LYS A 71 10.88 11.38 1.04
C LYS A 71 10.74 12.24 2.30
N ASP A 72 9.63 12.96 2.40
CA ASP A 72 9.36 13.90 3.48
C ASP A 72 8.45 13.28 4.55
N ASP A 73 8.73 12.04 4.91
CA ASP A 73 7.92 11.34 5.88
C ASP A 73 8.16 11.88 7.29
N LYS A 74 7.49 12.97 7.59
CA LYS A 74 7.41 13.54 8.92
C LYS A 74 6.45 12.76 9.82
N ALA A 75 6.33 11.46 9.60
CA ALA A 75 5.55 10.52 10.39
C ALA A 75 4.10 10.98 10.64
N LYS A 76 3.40 11.39 9.58
CA LYS A 76 1.99 11.82 9.66
C LYS A 76 1.01 10.67 9.66
N SER A 77 1.45 9.47 9.27
CA SER A 77 0.66 8.23 9.35
C SER A 77 1.13 7.36 10.51
N ASP A 78 0.19 6.61 11.08
CA ASP A 78 0.48 5.66 12.16
C ASP A 78 0.88 4.30 11.58
N PHE A 79 0.32 3.96 10.42
CA PHE A 79 0.55 2.70 9.72
C PHE A 79 0.76 2.91 8.23
N TYR A 80 1.54 2.03 7.63
CA TYR A 80 1.55 1.78 6.20
C TYR A 80 0.76 0.52 5.90
N VAL A 81 0.00 0.53 4.81
CA VAL A 81 -0.51 -0.69 4.18
C VAL A 81 0.14 -0.80 2.81
N PHE A 82 0.90 -1.86 2.62
CA PHE A 82 1.55 -2.19 1.35
C PHE A 82 0.64 -3.14 0.57
N ALA A 83 0.11 -2.64 -0.53
CA ALA A 83 -0.81 -3.37 -1.38
C ALA A 83 -0.07 -3.90 -2.61
N GLN A 84 0.20 -5.18 -2.62
CA GLN A 84 0.69 -5.90 -3.80
C GLN A 84 -0.53 -6.39 -4.58
N THR A 85 -0.94 -5.62 -5.59
CA THR A 85 -2.20 -5.89 -6.30
C THR A 85 -2.11 -7.09 -7.23
N ASN A 86 -0.91 -7.44 -7.68
CA ASN A 86 -0.68 -8.53 -8.62
C ASN A 86 -1.49 -8.41 -9.93
N SER A 87 -1.79 -7.17 -10.34
CA SER A 87 -2.73 -6.88 -11.43
C SER A 87 -2.07 -6.81 -12.82
N ILE A 88 -0.74 -6.78 -12.87
CA ILE A 88 0.03 -6.64 -14.11
C ILE A 88 1.09 -7.73 -14.18
N LYS A 89 1.24 -8.32 -15.35
CA LYS A 89 2.40 -9.18 -15.66
C LYS A 89 3.09 -8.72 -16.93
N LYS A 90 4.37 -9.01 -17.05
CA LYS A 90 5.16 -8.74 -18.24
C LYS A 90 5.20 -9.99 -19.13
N VAL A 91 4.84 -9.84 -20.39
CA VAL A 91 4.95 -10.88 -21.41
C VAL A 91 5.77 -10.33 -22.56
N GLY A 92 7.02 -10.80 -22.70
CA GLY A 92 7.98 -10.19 -23.62
C GLY A 92 8.28 -8.75 -23.19
N ASP A 93 8.09 -7.79 -24.10
CA ASP A 93 8.26 -6.36 -23.85
C ASP A 93 6.94 -5.64 -23.50
N GLU A 94 5.85 -6.37 -23.38
CA GLU A 94 4.53 -5.80 -23.13
C GLU A 94 4.06 -6.06 -21.69
N TYR A 95 3.30 -5.11 -21.18
CA TYR A 95 2.61 -5.24 -19.89
C TYR A 95 1.15 -5.52 -20.15
N ILE A 96 0.63 -6.60 -19.57
CA ILE A 96 -0.76 -7.02 -19.73
C ILE A 96 -1.44 -7.11 -18.36
N LEU A 97 -2.75 -6.83 -18.37
CA LEU A 97 -3.57 -6.99 -17.17
C LEU A 97 -3.82 -8.47 -16.89
N ILE A 98 -3.76 -8.83 -15.62
CA ILE A 98 -4.17 -10.16 -15.17
C ILE A 98 -5.69 -10.18 -15.04
N PRO A 99 -6.39 -11.19 -15.57
CA PRO A 99 -7.86 -11.30 -15.44
C PRO A 99 -8.30 -11.31 -13.99
N ASP A 100 -9.46 -10.72 -13.69
CA ASP A 100 -10.01 -10.64 -12.34
C ASP A 100 -10.12 -12.00 -11.64
N SER A 101 -10.44 -13.05 -12.39
CA SER A 101 -10.52 -14.42 -11.87
C SER A 101 -9.18 -14.97 -11.36
N GLU A 102 -8.06 -14.36 -11.76
CA GLU A 102 -6.71 -14.75 -11.38
C GLU A 102 -6.05 -13.74 -10.42
N LEU A 103 -6.76 -12.68 -10.03
CA LEU A 103 -6.24 -11.67 -9.13
C LEU A 103 -6.20 -12.19 -7.69
N GLU A 104 -5.00 -12.13 -7.12
CA GLU A 104 -4.74 -12.50 -5.72
C GLU A 104 -3.96 -11.38 -5.03
N PRO A 105 -4.61 -10.25 -4.70
CA PRO A 105 -3.92 -9.15 -4.04
C PRO A 105 -3.52 -9.52 -2.62
N LEU A 106 -2.33 -9.08 -2.23
CA LEU A 106 -1.80 -9.25 -0.88
C LEU A 106 -1.66 -7.89 -0.21
N LEU A 107 -2.15 -7.80 1.03
CA LEU A 107 -2.08 -6.58 1.83
C LEU A 107 -1.25 -6.84 3.08
N TYR A 108 -0.25 -5.98 3.30
CA TYR A 108 0.64 -6.06 4.45
C TYR A 108 0.50 -4.79 5.27
N VAL A 109 0.24 -4.93 6.56
CA VAL A 109 0.15 -3.80 7.49
C VAL A 109 1.41 -3.71 8.32
N MET A 110 1.95 -2.51 8.41
CA MET A 110 3.15 -2.26 9.20
C MET A 110 3.03 -0.93 9.93
N ASP A 111 3.31 -0.93 11.24
CA ASP A 111 3.35 0.32 11.98
C ASP A 111 4.57 1.17 11.59
N MET A 112 4.51 2.45 11.87
CA MET A 112 5.54 3.39 11.47
C MET A 112 6.90 3.09 12.12
N LYS A 113 6.90 2.59 13.34
CA LYS A 113 8.13 2.18 14.05
C LYS A 113 8.84 1.04 13.32
N THR A 114 8.09 0.04 12.88
CA THR A 114 8.62 -1.09 12.11
C THR A 114 9.12 -0.66 10.74
N VAL A 115 8.37 0.20 10.05
CA VAL A 115 8.80 0.78 8.77
C VAL A 115 10.13 1.51 8.93
N ASN A 116 10.24 2.37 9.92
CA ASN A 116 11.47 3.14 10.18
C ASN A 116 12.66 2.25 10.53
N LYS A 117 12.43 1.11 11.18
CA LYS A 117 13.47 0.14 11.51
C LYS A 117 14.01 -0.60 10.28
N HIS A 118 13.14 -0.88 9.29
CA HIS A 118 13.48 -1.72 8.14
C HIS A 118 13.69 -0.95 6.83
N LYS A 119 13.36 0.33 6.78
CA LYS A 119 13.55 1.13 5.57
C LYS A 119 15.02 1.30 5.22
N ARG A 120 15.29 1.39 3.93
CA ARG A 120 16.61 1.68 3.36
C ARG A 120 16.53 2.94 2.53
N ILE A 121 17.68 3.55 2.27
CA ILE A 121 17.78 4.76 1.43
C ILE A 121 18.58 4.37 0.19
N ASP A 122 18.05 4.68 -1.00
CA ASP A 122 18.73 4.45 -2.25
C ASP A 122 19.79 5.52 -2.55
N LYS A 123 20.51 5.39 -3.65
CA LYS A 123 21.56 6.34 -4.06
C LYS A 123 21.05 7.76 -4.31
N LYS A 124 19.76 7.91 -4.58
CA LYS A 124 19.12 9.21 -4.83
C LYS A 124 18.49 9.82 -3.56
N GLY A 125 18.67 9.18 -2.41
CA GLY A 125 18.09 9.60 -1.15
C GLY A 125 16.61 9.24 -1.00
N THR A 126 16.08 8.36 -1.83
CA THR A 126 14.68 7.90 -1.74
C THR A 126 14.56 6.72 -0.79
N PRO A 127 13.73 6.81 0.26
CA PRO A 127 13.51 5.68 1.15
C PRO A 127 12.66 4.60 0.46
N TRP A 128 12.97 3.35 0.76
CA TRP A 128 12.25 2.20 0.26
C TRP A 128 12.29 1.05 1.26
N ILE A 129 11.40 0.09 1.10
CA ILE A 129 11.32 -1.09 1.94
C ILE A 129 11.07 -2.33 1.08
N SER A 130 11.68 -3.45 1.45
CA SER A 130 11.41 -4.75 0.85
C SER A 130 10.71 -5.65 1.87
N LEU A 131 9.60 -6.24 1.47
CA LEU A 131 8.84 -7.17 2.31
C LEU A 131 9.37 -8.59 2.14
N SER A 132 10.67 -8.78 2.38
CA SER A 132 11.27 -10.11 2.35
C SER A 132 10.84 -10.95 3.58
N LYS A 133 10.99 -12.28 3.48
CA LYS A 133 10.65 -13.23 4.57
C LYS A 133 11.30 -12.92 5.92
N LYS A 134 12.28 -12.02 5.96
CA LYS A 134 12.96 -11.58 7.20
C LYS A 134 12.19 -10.46 7.92
N ALA A 135 11.21 -9.85 7.31
CA ALA A 135 10.34 -8.87 7.97
C ALA A 135 9.22 -9.62 8.71
N SER A 136 9.57 -10.22 9.82
CA SER A 136 8.75 -11.18 10.59
C SER A 136 7.58 -10.57 11.37
N LEU A 137 7.18 -9.32 11.08
CA LEU A 137 6.13 -8.59 11.80
C LEU A 137 5.07 -8.00 10.85
N ILE A 138 4.85 -8.64 9.71
CA ILE A 138 3.84 -8.19 8.76
C ILE A 138 2.54 -8.92 9.09
N LEU A 139 1.55 -8.16 9.56
CA LEU A 139 0.18 -8.64 9.67
C LEU A 139 -0.43 -8.61 8.26
N MET A 140 -0.78 -9.78 7.75
CA MET A 140 -1.50 -9.90 6.50
C MET A 140 -2.99 -9.73 6.76
N ILE A 141 -3.61 -8.75 6.11
CA ILE A 141 -5.07 -8.62 6.09
C ILE A 141 -5.58 -9.54 4.99
N THR A 142 -6.09 -10.65 5.37
CA THR A 142 -6.75 -11.60 4.46
C THR A 142 -8.25 -11.38 4.42
#